data_287615ce6059938d6b30a890b873ee7b
#
_entry.id   287615ce6059938d6b30a890b873ee7b
#
_cell.length_a   1.000
_cell.length_b   1.000
_cell.length_c   1.000
_cell.angle_alpha   90.00
_cell.angle_beta   90.00
_cell.angle_gamma   90.00
#
_symmetry.space_group_name_H-M   'P 1'
#
loop_
_entity.id
_entity.type
_entity.pdbx_description
1 polymer ?
#
loop_
_entity_poly.entity_id
_entity_poly.type
_entity_poly.pdbx_seq_one_letter_code
_entity_poly.pdbx_strand_id
1 'polypeptide(L)'
;LHGVFISRYAKIGANCRIYQNVTVGEVHKKAPVIGDNVLIGAGAVLIGDIQIGNRVKIGAGAVVRVSVPDDCTVTAQPIQITECDKNE
;
A
#
# COMPACT_ATOMS: atom_id res chain seq x y z
N LEU A 1 -9.66 14.10 4.74
CA LEU A 1 -9.67 12.66 4.54
C LEU A 1 -10.30 12.00 5.72
N HIS A 2 -11.29 11.17 5.48
CA HIS A 2 -12.01 10.52 6.55
C HIS A 2 -11.36 9.20 6.91
N GLY A 3 -10.99 9.07 8.19
CA GLY A 3 -10.57 7.79 8.71
C GLY A 3 -9.23 7.28 8.20
N VAL A 4 -8.41 8.14 7.63
CA VAL A 4 -7.09 7.71 7.20
C VAL A 4 -6.15 7.76 8.41
N PHE A 5 -5.50 6.65 8.70
CA PHE A 5 -4.50 6.58 9.74
C PHE A 5 -3.16 6.20 9.13
N ILE A 6 -2.15 7.01 9.37
CA ILE A 6 -0.81 6.74 8.86
C ILE A 6 0.17 6.83 10.02
N SER A 7 0.87 5.74 10.27
CA SER A 7 1.88 5.70 11.32
C SER A 7 2.96 6.76 11.07
N ARG A 8 3.44 7.37 12.14
CA ARG A 8 4.53 8.34 12.01
C ARG A 8 5.83 7.72 11.54
N TYR A 9 5.94 6.40 11.58
CA TYR A 9 7.12 5.72 11.09
C TYR A 9 7.03 5.39 9.61
N ALA A 10 5.86 5.58 8.99
CA ALA A 10 5.70 5.29 7.58
C ALA A 10 6.32 6.37 6.72
N LYS A 11 6.74 5.98 5.52
CA LYS A 11 7.22 6.92 4.53
C LYS A 11 6.38 6.76 3.28
N ILE A 12 5.93 7.87 2.74
CA ILE A 12 5.06 7.85 1.57
C ILE A 12 5.67 8.77 0.52
N GLY A 13 5.85 8.23 -0.66
CA GLY A 13 6.43 8.97 -1.76
C GLY A 13 5.50 10.01 -2.37
N ALA A 14 5.86 10.50 -3.53
CA ALA A 14 5.15 11.59 -4.18
C ALA A 14 3.96 11.06 -4.97
N ASN A 15 2.94 11.91 -5.10
CA ASN A 15 1.80 11.67 -5.98
C ASN A 15 1.02 10.40 -5.66
N CYS A 16 0.96 10.04 -4.39
CA CYS A 16 0.17 8.90 -3.96
C CYS A 16 -1.28 9.32 -3.78
N ARG A 17 -2.20 8.40 -4.10
CA ARG A 17 -3.61 8.60 -3.86
C ARG A 17 -4.06 7.64 -2.78
N ILE A 18 -4.52 8.18 -1.68
CA ILE A 18 -4.94 7.40 -0.54
C ILE A 18 -6.41 7.70 -0.29
N TYR A 19 -7.24 6.71 -0.42
CA TYR A 19 -8.68 6.87 -0.28
C TYR A 19 -9.07 6.76 1.19
N GLN A 20 -10.36 6.80 1.48
CA GLN A 20 -10.84 6.85 2.86
C GLN A 20 -10.63 5.53 3.59
N ASN A 21 -10.54 5.62 4.91
CA ASN A 21 -10.43 4.47 5.80
C ASN A 21 -9.22 3.58 5.54
N VAL A 22 -8.15 4.16 5.02
CA VAL A 22 -6.89 3.44 4.81
C VAL A 22 -6.10 3.47 6.11
N THR A 23 -5.47 2.35 6.43
CA THR A 23 -4.58 2.26 7.59
C THR A 23 -3.18 1.87 7.11
N VAL A 24 -2.19 2.69 7.47
CA VAL A 24 -0.79 2.37 7.24
C VAL A 24 -0.17 2.24 8.63
N GLY A 25 -0.07 1.01 9.08
CA GLY A 25 0.27 0.74 10.47
C GLY A 25 1.67 0.22 10.68
N GLU A 26 2.10 0.30 11.92
CA GLU A 26 3.44 -0.13 12.30
C GLU A 26 3.38 -1.41 13.12
N VAL A 27 4.48 -2.15 13.08
CA VAL A 27 4.72 -3.27 13.97
C VAL A 27 6.13 -3.08 14.51
N HIS A 28 6.27 -2.99 15.83
CA HIS A 28 7.57 -2.78 16.47
C HIS A 28 8.31 -1.58 15.89
N LYS A 29 7.59 -0.48 15.70
CA LYS A 29 8.12 0.78 15.16
C LYS A 29 8.62 0.68 13.73
N LYS A 30 8.21 -0.36 13.01
CA LYS A 30 8.51 -0.50 11.59
C LYS A 30 7.22 -0.39 10.81
N ALA A 31 7.19 0.51 9.87
CA ALA A 31 6.00 0.80 9.10
C ALA A 31 6.32 0.77 7.61
N PRO A 32 5.29 0.68 6.77
CA PRO A 32 5.52 0.59 5.33
C PRO A 32 6.27 1.78 4.77
N VAL A 33 7.12 1.50 3.79
CA VAL A 33 7.71 2.52 2.95
C VAL A 33 7.03 2.40 1.60
N ILE A 34 6.34 3.46 1.21
CA ILE A 34 5.51 3.46 0.01
C ILE A 34 6.17 4.33 -1.03
N GLY A 35 6.32 3.80 -2.22
CA GLY A 35 6.98 4.51 -3.31
C GLY A 35 6.14 5.63 -3.89
N ASP A 36 6.48 6.02 -5.12
CA ASP A 36 5.80 7.12 -5.79
C ASP A 36 4.64 6.60 -6.64
N ASN A 37 3.64 7.44 -6.81
CA ASN A 37 2.51 7.16 -7.71
C ASN A 37 1.74 5.90 -7.33
N VAL A 38 1.63 5.65 -6.04
CA VAL A 38 0.90 4.49 -5.52
C VAL A 38 -0.55 4.88 -5.28
N LEU A 39 -1.45 3.97 -5.63
CA LEU A 39 -2.88 4.16 -5.37
C LEU A 39 -3.29 3.16 -4.30
N ILE A 40 -3.88 3.65 -3.22
CA ILE A 40 -4.33 2.81 -2.13
C ILE A 40 -5.83 2.95 -2.00
N GLY A 41 -6.54 1.89 -2.32
CA GLY A 41 -8.00 1.89 -2.33
C GLY A 41 -8.61 1.99 -0.95
N ALA A 42 -9.88 2.35 -0.92
CA ALA A 42 -10.59 2.58 0.33
C ALA A 42 -10.56 1.35 1.24
N GLY A 43 -10.32 1.57 2.50
CA GLY A 43 -10.34 0.50 3.50
C GLY A 43 -9.14 -0.43 3.48
N ALA A 44 -8.16 -0.17 2.63
CA ALA A 44 -6.96 -1.01 2.58
C ALA A 44 -6.13 -0.85 3.85
N VAL A 45 -5.42 -1.89 4.22
CA VAL A 45 -4.58 -1.90 5.41
C VAL A 45 -3.19 -2.38 4.99
N LEU A 46 -2.19 -1.56 5.26
CA LEU A 46 -0.80 -1.90 4.99
C LEU A 46 -0.07 -1.89 6.33
N ILE A 47 0.53 -2.98 6.69
CA ILE A 47 1.07 -3.14 8.04
C ILE A 47 2.46 -3.74 8.02
N GLY A 48 3.34 -3.14 8.82
CA GLY A 48 4.60 -3.76 9.16
C GLY A 48 5.77 -3.27 8.32
N ASP A 49 6.86 -3.99 8.44
CA ASP A 49 8.12 -3.64 7.79
C ASP A 49 8.09 -4.12 6.35
N ILE A 50 7.38 -3.40 5.51
CA ILE A 50 7.20 -3.77 4.11
C ILE A 50 7.56 -2.59 3.23
N GLN A 51 7.86 -2.89 1.98
CA GLN A 51 8.13 -1.88 0.97
C GLN A 51 7.14 -2.03 -0.17
N ILE A 52 6.47 -0.95 -0.47
CA ILE A 52 5.55 -0.89 -1.60
C ILE A 52 6.26 -0.12 -2.71
N GLY A 53 6.43 -0.75 -3.85
CA GLY A 53 7.16 -0.15 -4.95
C GLY A 53 6.43 1.00 -5.59
N ASN A 54 6.99 1.50 -6.69
CA ASN A 54 6.39 2.62 -7.41
C ASN A 54 5.26 2.13 -8.30
N ARG A 55 4.26 2.97 -8.49
CA ARG A 55 3.15 2.69 -9.40
C ARG A 55 2.37 1.44 -9.04
N VAL A 56 2.35 1.10 -7.76
CA VAL A 56 1.58 -0.04 -7.25
C VAL A 56 0.13 0.38 -7.05
N LYS A 57 -0.79 -0.51 -7.32
CA LYS A 57 -2.21 -0.30 -7.06
C LYS A 57 -2.68 -1.29 -6.01
N ILE A 58 -3.18 -0.77 -4.91
CA ILE A 58 -3.71 -1.59 -3.83
C ILE A 58 -5.23 -1.51 -3.90
N GLY A 59 -5.87 -2.63 -4.07
CA GLY A 59 -7.33 -2.67 -4.16
C GLY A 59 -8.02 -2.32 -2.86
N ALA A 60 -9.25 -1.87 -2.98
CA ALA A 60 -10.04 -1.52 -1.80
C ALA A 60 -10.19 -2.74 -0.88
N GLY A 61 -10.01 -2.52 0.41
CA GLY A 61 -10.16 -3.58 1.39
C GLY A 61 -9.01 -4.58 1.49
N ALA A 62 -7.96 -4.40 0.71
CA ALA A 62 -6.83 -5.34 0.76
C ALA A 62 -6.06 -5.18 2.06
N VAL A 63 -5.59 -6.28 2.61
CA VAL A 63 -4.74 -6.27 3.80
C VAL A 63 -3.36 -6.75 3.37
N VAL A 64 -2.39 -5.85 3.38
CA VAL A 64 -1.06 -6.11 2.83
C VAL A 64 -0.05 -6.21 3.95
N ARG A 65 0.61 -7.35 4.06
CA ARG A 65 1.64 -7.59 5.07
C ARG A 65 2.96 -8.01 4.46
N VAL A 66 3.06 -7.95 3.14
CA VAL A 66 4.28 -8.34 2.43
C VAL A 66 4.67 -7.23 1.49
N SER A 67 5.94 -7.17 1.16
CA SER A 67 6.43 -6.17 0.21
C SER A 67 5.88 -6.44 -1.18
N VAL A 68 5.67 -5.38 -1.93
CA VAL A 68 5.10 -5.44 -3.28
C VAL A 68 6.06 -4.74 -4.24
N PRO A 69 6.49 -5.42 -5.30
CA PRO A 69 7.40 -4.80 -6.28
C PRO A 69 6.70 -3.71 -7.07
N ASP A 70 7.50 -2.97 -7.84
CA ASP A 70 6.98 -1.91 -8.70
C ASP A 70 5.95 -2.45 -9.69
N ASP A 71 5.01 -1.61 -10.04
CA ASP A 71 4.05 -1.84 -11.13
C ASP A 71 3.14 -3.05 -10.92
N CYS A 72 2.94 -3.45 -9.69
CA CYS A 72 2.06 -4.57 -9.36
C CYS A 72 0.70 -4.10 -8.89
N THR A 73 -0.27 -4.98 -9.01
CA THR A 73 -1.61 -4.74 -8.50
C THR A 73 -1.92 -5.77 -7.42
N VAL A 74 -2.41 -5.31 -6.28
CA VAL A 74 -2.80 -6.17 -5.17
C VAL A 74 -4.31 -6.19 -5.07
N THR A 75 -4.88 -7.39 -5.07
CA THR A 75 -6.32 -7.55 -4.92
C THR A 75 -6.68 -7.98 -3.51
N ALA A 76 -7.94 -7.81 -3.15
CA ALA A 76 -8.37 -7.95 -1.75
C ALA A 76 -8.67 -9.37 -1.31
N GLN A 77 -9.34 -10.15 -2.12
CA GLN A 77 -9.95 -11.38 -1.62
C GLN A 77 -9.86 -12.53 -2.62
N PRO A 78 -9.02 -13.51 -2.44
CA PRO A 78 -7.92 -13.55 -1.49
C PRO A 78 -6.81 -12.61 -1.91
N ILE A 79 -5.93 -12.27 -1.00
CA ILE A 79 -4.83 -11.40 -1.34
C ILE A 79 -4.00 -12.04 -2.43
N GLN A 80 -3.83 -11.32 -3.51
CA GLN A 80 -2.98 -11.74 -4.61
C GLN A 80 -2.22 -10.56 -5.16
N ILE A 81 -0.99 -10.80 -5.52
CA ILE A 81 -0.19 -9.81 -6.23
C ILE A 81 -0.13 -10.27 -7.66
N THR A 82 -0.84 -9.56 -8.53
CA THR A 82 -0.98 -9.96 -9.91
C THR A 82 -0.61 -8.83 -10.82
N GLU A 83 -0.57 -9.12 -12.10
CA GLU A 83 -0.41 -8.11 -13.13
C GLU A 83 0.76 -7.20 -12.90
N CYS A 84 1.91 -7.77 -12.62
CA CYS A 84 3.10 -6.95 -12.50
C CYS A 84 3.53 -6.57 -13.91
N ASP A 85 3.27 -5.33 -14.25
CA ASP A 85 3.56 -4.82 -15.58
C ASP A 85 5.00 -4.58 -15.71
N LYS A 86 5.68 -5.55 -16.24
CA LYS A 86 7.03 -5.33 -16.45
C LYS A 86 7.23 -4.91 -17.77
N ASN A 87 7.06 -4.05 -18.12
CA ASN A 87 7.26 -3.69 -19.33
C ASN A 87 6.88 -4.22 -20.30
N GLU A 88 6.24 -4.33 -20.38
CA GLU A 88 5.88 -4.71 -21.23
C GLU A 88 5.86 -4.20 -21.78
#